data_141ded53e16b9b93dbcb5f19401b7ca8
#
_entry.id   141ded53e16b9b93dbcb5f19401b7ca8
#
_cell.length_a   1.000
_cell.length_b   1.000
_cell.length_c   1.000
_cell.angle_alpha   90.00
_cell.angle_beta   90.00
_cell.angle_gamma   90.00
#
_symmetry.space_group_name_H-M   'P 1'
#
loop_
_entity.id
_entity.type
_entity.pdbx_description
1 polymer ?
#
loop_
_entity_poly.entity_id
_entity_poly.type
_entity_poly.pdbx_seq_one_letter_code
_entity_poly.pdbx_strand_id
1 'polypeptide(L)'
;MTDDKQINIYEEIFGALDTVFDDGENTDGLRIIGAILALPDEQFEAIKANLFDSIEATFNEPATKVAFAQMINQQGLRIEDFSDNMDSLIQAVEELTVEDMELSDSKKDFLKFIFATFINSMEDSKMVSRRVISIPVEVCREGAKLPAYATDGSGAMDIYSPEEYVIGPGESIMIPIGIKVDIPIGYGLLIQPRSGLSRKSKIRIPNTPGLIDSDYHEEIGVIIENIDSPVKDVQLELGDNGKIIDGTLHGSSFTIGKGERFAQMRLVEIPLVNWLPVS
;
A
#
# COMPACT_ATOMS: atom_id res chain seq x y z
N MET A 1 22.06 20.61 -40.92
CA MET A 1 20.70 20.09 -40.62
C MET A 1 20.86 19.27 -39.38
N THR A 2 20.76 20.03 -38.29
CA THR A 2 21.28 19.67 -37.52
C THR A 2 20.83 19.93 -36.08
N ASP A 3 21.17 20.86 -35.36
CA ASP A 3 20.91 20.97 -33.92
C ASP A 3 19.42 21.12 -33.52
N ASP A 4 18.62 21.85 -34.28
CA ASP A 4 17.21 22.09 -33.98
C ASP A 4 16.29 20.85 -34.01
N LYS A 5 16.63 19.85 -34.83
CA LYS A 5 15.86 18.59 -34.87
C LYS A 5 16.23 17.63 -33.73
N GLN A 6 17.47 17.66 -33.29
CA GLN A 6 17.91 16.88 -32.15
C GLN A 6 17.28 17.43 -30.83
N ILE A 7 17.28 18.74 -30.65
CA ILE A 7 16.66 19.39 -29.51
C ILE A 7 15.16 19.03 -29.43
N ASN A 8 14.47 18.98 -30.55
CA ASN A 8 13.02 18.67 -30.58
C ASN A 8 12.71 17.21 -30.21
N ILE A 9 13.57 16.25 -30.60
CA ILE A 9 13.42 14.84 -30.20
C ILE A 9 13.68 14.66 -28.70
N TYR A 10 14.65 15.38 -28.14
CA TYR A 10 14.92 15.40 -26.72
C TYR A 10 13.73 15.94 -25.91
N GLU A 11 13.19 17.09 -26.29
CA GLU A 11 12.03 17.70 -25.61
C GLU A 11 10.77 16.81 -25.73
N GLU A 12 10.57 16.13 -26.87
CA GLU A 12 9.46 15.19 -27.04
C GLU A 12 9.60 13.91 -26.20
N ILE A 13 10.79 13.30 -26.16
CA ILE A 13 11.03 12.08 -25.37
C ILE A 13 11.05 12.40 -23.87
N PHE A 14 11.71 13.47 -23.44
CA PHE A 14 11.78 13.84 -22.02
C PHE A 14 10.48 14.46 -21.51
N GLY A 15 9.77 15.26 -22.33
CA GLY A 15 8.43 15.73 -22.01
C GLY A 15 7.41 14.59 -21.92
N ALA A 16 7.56 13.55 -22.74
CA ALA A 16 6.76 12.35 -22.62
C ALA A 16 7.14 11.51 -21.39
N LEU A 17 8.41 11.41 -21.00
CA LEU A 17 8.83 10.75 -19.77
C LEU A 17 8.25 11.43 -18.54
N ASP A 18 8.29 12.77 -18.45
CA ASP A 18 7.73 13.54 -17.36
C ASP A 18 6.20 13.37 -17.25
N THR A 19 5.47 13.32 -18.38
CA THR A 19 4.01 13.15 -18.36
C THR A 19 3.57 11.73 -18.05
N VAL A 20 4.35 10.73 -18.44
CA VAL A 20 4.04 9.30 -18.22
C VAL A 20 4.04 8.92 -16.75
N PHE A 21 4.86 9.56 -15.94
CA PHE A 21 4.96 9.26 -14.51
C PHE A 21 3.96 10.06 -13.66
N ASP A 22 3.28 11.07 -14.23
CA ASP A 22 2.35 11.95 -13.50
C ASP A 22 0.87 11.49 -13.60
N ASP A 23 0.46 10.76 -14.66
CA ASP A 23 -0.95 10.48 -14.95
C ASP A 23 -1.50 9.11 -14.49
N GLY A 24 -0.72 8.25 -13.88
CA GLY A 24 -1.19 6.99 -13.28
C GLY A 24 -1.73 5.92 -14.23
N GLU A 25 -1.65 6.10 -15.56
CA GLU A 25 -2.00 5.10 -16.56
C GLU A 25 -0.74 4.39 -17.12
N ASN A 26 -0.51 3.19 -16.63
CA ASN A 26 0.71 2.38 -16.76
C ASN A 26 1.13 1.90 -18.18
N THR A 27 0.39 2.22 -19.22
CA THR A 27 0.69 1.74 -20.59
C THR A 27 1.73 2.57 -21.33
N ASP A 28 2.01 3.78 -20.90
CA ASP A 28 2.86 4.71 -21.63
C ASP A 28 4.36 4.46 -21.44
N GLY A 29 4.78 3.93 -20.28
CA GLY A 29 6.20 3.63 -20.01
C GLY A 29 6.78 2.58 -20.96
N LEU A 30 6.04 1.51 -21.29
CA LEU A 30 6.45 0.51 -22.28
C LEU A 30 6.49 1.09 -23.70
N ARG A 31 5.54 1.97 -24.03
CA ARG A 31 5.53 2.65 -25.34
C ARG A 31 6.75 3.54 -25.53
N ILE A 32 7.21 4.21 -24.47
CA ILE A 32 8.40 5.05 -24.52
C ILE A 32 9.66 4.19 -24.67
N ILE A 33 9.80 3.12 -23.88
CA ILE A 33 10.92 2.18 -24.04
C ILE A 33 10.89 1.61 -25.45
N GLY A 34 9.73 1.18 -25.94
CA GLY A 34 9.55 0.70 -27.31
C GLY A 34 9.93 1.76 -28.37
N ALA A 35 9.52 3.01 -28.18
CA ALA A 35 9.89 4.12 -29.08
C ALA A 35 11.40 4.40 -29.08
N ILE A 36 12.04 4.35 -27.92
CA ILE A 36 13.50 4.51 -27.78
C ILE A 36 14.23 3.37 -28.50
N LEU A 37 13.77 2.14 -28.30
CA LEU A 37 14.37 0.96 -28.93
C LEU A 37 14.15 0.94 -30.46
N ALA A 38 13.06 1.53 -30.96
CA ALA A 38 12.75 1.68 -32.36
C ALA A 38 13.60 2.75 -33.09
N LEU A 39 14.34 3.60 -32.34
CA LEU A 39 15.24 4.57 -32.98
C LEU A 39 16.32 3.88 -33.80
N PRO A 40 16.73 4.46 -34.96
CA PRO A 40 17.94 4.02 -35.68
C PRO A 40 19.15 4.05 -34.74
N ASP A 41 20.06 3.09 -34.85
CA ASP A 41 21.21 2.94 -33.95
C ASP A 41 22.05 4.21 -33.79
N GLU A 42 22.25 4.94 -34.92
CA GLU A 42 22.98 6.22 -34.89
C GLU A 42 22.30 7.28 -34.00
N GLN A 43 20.95 7.32 -34.04
CA GLN A 43 20.18 8.26 -33.19
C GLN A 43 20.16 7.79 -31.72
N PHE A 44 20.02 6.48 -31.52
CA PHE A 44 20.09 5.90 -30.19
C PHE A 44 21.43 6.18 -29.50
N GLU A 45 22.56 5.95 -30.20
CA GLU A 45 23.88 6.22 -29.65
C GLU A 45 24.10 7.71 -29.30
N ALA A 46 23.51 8.63 -30.08
CA ALA A 46 23.61 10.07 -29.83
C ALA A 46 22.91 10.51 -28.52
N ILE A 47 21.86 9.82 -28.09
CA ILE A 47 21.08 10.17 -26.88
C ILE A 47 21.35 9.25 -25.70
N LYS A 48 22.01 8.14 -25.90
CA LYS A 48 22.23 7.06 -24.93
C LYS A 48 22.76 7.56 -23.58
N ALA A 49 23.79 8.38 -23.56
CA ALA A 49 24.39 8.87 -22.32
C ALA A 49 23.38 9.63 -21.45
N ASN A 50 22.58 10.51 -22.04
CA ASN A 50 21.57 11.29 -21.32
C ASN A 50 20.38 10.43 -20.88
N LEU A 51 20.06 9.37 -21.65
CA LEU A 51 19.02 8.40 -21.26
C LEU A 51 19.41 7.65 -20.00
N PHE A 52 20.66 7.20 -19.88
CA PHE A 52 21.13 6.49 -18.70
C PHE A 52 21.02 7.37 -17.43
N ASP A 53 21.49 8.62 -17.50
CA ASP A 53 21.43 9.55 -16.37
C ASP A 53 19.98 9.86 -15.97
N SER A 54 19.08 10.03 -16.92
CA SER A 54 17.66 10.33 -16.67
C SER A 54 16.92 9.14 -16.08
N ILE A 55 17.18 7.93 -16.57
CA ILE A 55 16.56 6.71 -16.04
C ILE A 55 17.00 6.46 -14.61
N GLU A 56 18.29 6.63 -14.29
CA GLU A 56 18.77 6.47 -12.93
C GLU A 56 18.12 7.48 -11.96
N ALA A 57 17.98 8.73 -12.36
CA ALA A 57 17.29 9.75 -11.58
C ALA A 57 15.82 9.40 -11.37
N THR A 58 15.13 8.96 -12.43
CA THR A 58 13.69 8.63 -12.41
C THR A 58 13.40 7.40 -11.55
N PHE A 59 14.21 6.34 -11.62
CA PHE A 59 14.01 5.15 -10.78
C PHE A 59 14.38 5.37 -9.30
N ASN A 60 14.98 6.47 -8.93
CA ASN A 60 15.16 6.84 -7.53
C ASN A 60 13.86 7.37 -6.88
N GLU A 61 12.84 7.71 -7.65
CA GLU A 61 11.55 8.15 -7.14
C GLU A 61 10.64 6.98 -6.72
N PRO A 62 10.07 6.98 -5.49
CA PRO A 62 9.23 5.88 -4.99
C PRO A 62 7.99 5.61 -5.87
N ALA A 63 7.36 6.64 -6.42
CA ALA A 63 6.17 6.50 -7.28
C ALA A 63 6.49 5.72 -8.55
N THR A 64 7.61 6.01 -9.20
CA THR A 64 8.08 5.33 -10.41
C THR A 64 8.34 3.85 -10.17
N LYS A 65 8.96 3.50 -9.03
CA LYS A 65 9.20 2.11 -8.66
C LYS A 65 7.91 1.30 -8.57
N VAL A 66 6.90 1.88 -7.91
CA VAL A 66 5.58 1.24 -7.76
C VAL A 66 4.89 1.07 -9.10
N ALA A 67 4.88 2.10 -9.95
CA ALA A 67 4.27 2.06 -11.26
C ALA A 67 4.92 1.00 -12.17
N PHE A 68 6.26 0.93 -12.19
CA PHE A 68 7.00 -0.05 -12.98
C PHE A 68 6.79 -1.49 -12.48
N ALA A 69 6.77 -1.71 -11.16
CA ALA A 69 6.45 -3.01 -10.58
C ALA A 69 5.03 -3.47 -10.91
N GLN A 70 4.04 -2.58 -10.89
CA GLN A 70 2.67 -2.87 -11.30
C GLN A 70 2.58 -3.25 -12.77
N MET A 71 3.28 -2.55 -13.64
CA MET A 71 3.34 -2.81 -15.07
C MET A 71 3.88 -4.23 -15.37
N ILE A 72 5.00 -4.61 -14.76
CA ILE A 72 5.59 -5.95 -14.90
C ILE A 72 4.59 -7.03 -14.43
N ASN A 73 3.95 -6.83 -13.29
CA ASN A 73 2.97 -7.77 -12.75
C ASN A 73 1.73 -7.91 -13.65
N GLN A 74 1.27 -6.83 -14.30
CA GLN A 74 0.13 -6.87 -15.23
C GLN A 74 0.40 -7.72 -16.47
N GLN A 75 1.66 -7.82 -16.90
CA GLN A 75 2.09 -8.70 -18.00
C GLN A 75 2.26 -10.17 -17.56
N GLY A 76 1.93 -10.51 -16.31
CA GLY A 76 2.10 -11.86 -15.78
C GLY A 76 3.54 -12.23 -15.45
N LEU A 77 4.45 -11.26 -15.51
CA LEU A 77 5.86 -11.43 -15.22
C LEU A 77 6.12 -11.17 -13.72
N ARG A 78 6.90 -12.03 -13.08
CA ARG A 78 7.32 -11.84 -11.69
C ARG A 78 8.75 -11.34 -11.65
N ILE A 79 9.01 -10.29 -10.90
CA ILE A 79 10.37 -9.76 -10.73
C ILE A 79 11.31 -10.82 -10.15
N GLU A 80 10.79 -11.68 -9.27
CA GLU A 80 11.53 -12.80 -8.66
C GLU A 80 12.01 -13.84 -9.68
N ASP A 81 11.28 -14.02 -10.78
CA ASP A 81 11.62 -14.95 -11.85
C ASP A 81 12.79 -14.42 -12.70
N PHE A 82 13.15 -13.14 -12.55
CA PHE A 82 14.15 -12.45 -13.38
C PHE A 82 15.43 -12.06 -12.63
N SER A 83 15.43 -12.10 -11.28
CA SER A 83 16.64 -11.80 -10.50
C SER A 83 17.82 -12.68 -10.89
N ASP A 84 17.54 -13.93 -11.29
CA ASP A 84 18.56 -14.94 -11.62
C ASP A 84 18.78 -15.10 -13.15
N ASN A 85 17.95 -14.47 -14.01
CA ASN A 85 18.04 -14.65 -15.46
C ASN A 85 17.65 -13.42 -16.28
N MET A 86 18.53 -12.42 -16.26
CA MET A 86 18.38 -11.17 -17.01
C MET A 86 18.20 -11.38 -18.52
N ASP A 87 18.81 -12.42 -19.08
CA ASP A 87 18.72 -12.70 -20.52
C ASP A 87 17.30 -13.16 -20.91
N SER A 88 16.60 -13.90 -20.06
CA SER A 88 15.20 -14.29 -20.28
C SER A 88 14.25 -13.07 -20.21
N LEU A 89 14.54 -12.07 -19.38
CA LEU A 89 13.77 -10.84 -19.33
C LEU A 89 13.95 -10.03 -20.63
N ILE A 90 15.17 -9.94 -21.12
CA ILE A 90 15.45 -9.25 -22.39
C ILE A 90 14.73 -9.94 -23.54
N GLN A 91 14.77 -11.26 -23.58
CA GLN A 91 14.05 -12.04 -24.60
C GLN A 91 12.53 -11.79 -24.50
N ALA A 92 11.94 -11.77 -23.32
CA ALA A 92 10.52 -11.46 -23.13
C ALA A 92 10.17 -10.03 -23.60
N VAL A 93 11.05 -9.06 -23.41
CA VAL A 93 10.86 -7.69 -23.90
C VAL A 93 11.05 -7.61 -25.43
N GLU A 94 11.99 -8.35 -25.99
CA GLU A 94 12.16 -8.48 -27.45
C GLU A 94 10.88 -9.04 -28.10
N GLU A 95 10.27 -10.06 -27.49
CA GLU A 95 9.01 -10.66 -27.97
C GLU A 95 7.80 -9.72 -27.84
N LEU A 96 7.79 -8.80 -26.84
CA LEU A 96 6.70 -7.86 -26.62
C LEU A 96 6.78 -6.58 -27.44
N THR A 97 7.97 -6.17 -27.89
CA THR A 97 8.17 -4.83 -28.43
C THR A 97 8.02 -4.71 -29.94
N VAL A 98 8.36 -5.70 -30.75
CA VAL A 98 8.11 -5.66 -32.21
C VAL A 98 8.27 -7.06 -32.84
N GLU A 99 7.28 -7.54 -33.59
CA GLU A 99 7.45 -8.57 -34.60
C GLU A 99 8.52 -8.09 -35.64
N ASP A 100 9.66 -8.74 -35.73
CA ASP A 100 10.75 -8.53 -36.71
C ASP A 100 11.86 -7.51 -36.37
N MET A 101 12.08 -7.06 -35.13
CA MET A 101 13.19 -6.15 -34.84
C MET A 101 14.35 -6.84 -34.10
N GLU A 102 15.49 -7.06 -34.82
CA GLU A 102 16.75 -7.41 -34.16
C GLU A 102 17.33 -6.17 -33.45
N LEU A 103 17.41 -6.24 -32.11
CA LEU A 103 18.03 -5.19 -31.31
C LEU A 103 19.56 -5.26 -31.42
N SER A 104 20.20 -4.10 -31.63
CA SER A 104 21.66 -3.99 -31.57
C SER A 104 22.20 -4.27 -30.17
N ASP A 105 23.44 -4.70 -30.03
CA ASP A 105 24.07 -4.98 -28.74
C ASP A 105 23.98 -3.79 -27.80
N SER A 106 24.08 -2.57 -28.33
CA SER A 106 23.96 -1.34 -27.52
C SER A 106 22.57 -1.13 -26.91
N LYS A 107 21.52 -1.48 -27.62
CA LYS A 107 20.14 -1.44 -27.14
C LYS A 107 19.86 -2.55 -26.13
N LYS A 108 20.44 -3.73 -26.33
CA LYS A 108 20.38 -4.82 -25.34
C LYS A 108 21.09 -4.43 -24.05
N ASP A 109 22.24 -3.79 -24.12
CA ASP A 109 22.95 -3.27 -22.93
C ASP A 109 22.15 -2.17 -22.21
N PHE A 110 21.44 -1.34 -22.96
CA PHE A 110 20.54 -0.33 -22.39
C PHE A 110 19.36 -0.97 -21.63
N LEU A 111 18.73 -1.99 -22.21
CA LEU A 111 17.70 -2.76 -21.52
C LEU A 111 18.25 -3.41 -20.24
N LYS A 112 19.42 -4.04 -20.29
CA LYS A 112 20.10 -4.60 -19.11
C LYS A 112 20.30 -3.55 -18.03
N PHE A 113 20.73 -2.35 -18.42
CA PHE A 113 20.91 -1.24 -17.48
C PHE A 113 19.58 -0.81 -16.84
N ILE A 114 18.50 -0.63 -17.62
CA ILE A 114 17.18 -0.27 -17.11
C ILE A 114 16.73 -1.29 -16.05
N PHE A 115 16.81 -2.58 -16.38
CA PHE A 115 16.37 -3.62 -15.46
C PHE A 115 17.27 -3.76 -14.26
N ALA A 116 18.60 -3.67 -14.41
CA ALA A 116 19.53 -3.69 -13.29
C ALA A 116 19.29 -2.49 -12.33
N THR A 117 19.11 -1.29 -12.87
CA THR A 117 18.81 -0.09 -12.10
C THR A 117 17.49 -0.23 -11.35
N PHE A 118 16.47 -0.78 -12.01
CA PHE A 118 15.19 -1.07 -11.40
C PHE A 118 15.34 -2.09 -10.26
N ILE A 119 15.95 -3.24 -10.50
CA ILE A 119 16.16 -4.30 -9.49
C ILE A 119 16.94 -3.75 -8.30
N ASN A 120 18.07 -3.07 -8.53
CA ASN A 120 18.86 -2.47 -7.46
C ASN A 120 18.07 -1.43 -6.67
N SER A 121 17.30 -0.59 -7.35
CA SER A 121 16.45 0.42 -6.72
C SER A 121 15.35 -0.20 -5.84
N MET A 122 14.94 -1.40 -6.16
CA MET A 122 13.98 -2.20 -5.41
C MET A 122 14.61 -2.89 -4.20
N GLU A 123 15.83 -3.42 -4.31
CA GLU A 123 16.57 -4.02 -3.19
C GLU A 123 16.85 -3.00 -2.09
N ASP A 124 17.25 -1.76 -2.45
CA ASP A 124 17.48 -0.68 -1.51
C ASP A 124 16.20 -0.25 -0.77
N SER A 125 15.03 -0.37 -1.39
CA SER A 125 13.77 0.04 -0.77
C SER A 125 13.09 -1.02 0.09
N LYS A 126 13.59 -2.28 0.13
CA LYS A 126 12.92 -3.43 0.80
C LYS A 126 11.43 -3.60 0.43
N MET A 127 10.98 -2.95 -0.63
CA MET A 127 9.60 -3.00 -1.11
C MET A 127 9.33 -4.14 -2.09
N VAL A 128 10.37 -4.88 -2.51
CA VAL A 128 10.40 -5.77 -3.68
C VAL A 128 9.48 -6.99 -3.59
N SER A 129 8.97 -7.36 -2.44
CA SER A 129 8.21 -8.61 -2.31
C SER A 129 6.73 -8.46 -1.91
N ARG A 130 6.18 -7.24 -1.87
CA ARG A 130 4.77 -7.08 -1.50
C ARG A 130 3.88 -7.12 -2.73
N ARG A 131 3.12 -8.20 -2.87
CA ARG A 131 2.02 -8.27 -3.83
C ARG A 131 1.04 -7.12 -3.58
N VAL A 132 0.79 -6.30 -4.59
CA VAL A 132 -0.19 -5.20 -4.53
C VAL A 132 -1.52 -5.71 -5.04
N ILE A 133 -2.57 -5.52 -4.26
CA ILE A 133 -3.95 -5.84 -4.61
C ILE A 133 -4.74 -4.53 -4.58
N SER A 134 -5.32 -4.16 -5.71
CA SER A 134 -6.22 -3.01 -5.79
C SER A 134 -7.61 -3.40 -5.28
N ILE A 135 -8.15 -2.62 -4.35
CA ILE A 135 -9.48 -2.83 -3.75
C ILE A 135 -10.32 -1.59 -4.02
N PRO A 136 -11.44 -1.70 -4.76
CA PRO A 136 -12.38 -0.59 -4.90
C PRO A 136 -12.87 -0.13 -3.52
N VAL A 137 -12.97 1.18 -3.32
CA VAL A 137 -13.38 1.79 -2.05
C VAL A 137 -14.35 2.94 -2.30
N GLU A 138 -15.43 2.98 -1.54
CA GLU A 138 -16.37 4.10 -1.46
C GLU A 138 -16.15 4.83 -0.14
N VAL A 139 -15.92 6.15 -0.19
CA VAL A 139 -15.91 7.00 1.00
C VAL A 139 -17.36 7.47 1.24
N CYS A 140 -18.01 6.93 2.27
CA CYS A 140 -19.43 7.12 2.53
C CYS A 140 -19.75 8.05 3.72
N ARG A 141 -18.70 8.65 4.36
CA ARG A 141 -18.86 9.54 5.52
C ARG A 141 -17.94 10.75 5.43
N GLU A 142 -18.42 11.92 5.79
CA GLU A 142 -17.60 13.12 5.92
C GLU A 142 -16.55 12.93 7.03
N GLY A 143 -15.34 13.42 6.78
CA GLY A 143 -14.21 13.29 7.71
C GLY A 143 -13.52 11.93 7.69
N ALA A 144 -14.02 10.95 6.94
CA ALA A 144 -13.35 9.67 6.75
C ALA A 144 -12.00 9.85 6.03
N LYS A 145 -11.03 9.02 6.41
CA LYS A 145 -9.72 8.92 5.75
C LYS A 145 -9.48 7.48 5.35
N LEU A 146 -8.94 7.29 4.16
CA LEU A 146 -8.53 5.95 3.73
C LEU A 146 -7.45 5.40 4.67
N PRO A 147 -7.52 4.10 5.01
CA PRO A 147 -6.45 3.44 5.75
C PRO A 147 -5.12 3.55 5.00
N ALA A 148 -4.04 3.82 5.73
CA ALA A 148 -2.72 4.05 5.12
C ALA A 148 -1.60 3.39 5.90
N TYR A 149 -0.58 2.91 5.19
CA TYR A 149 0.66 2.43 5.80
C TYR A 149 1.44 3.61 6.38
N ALA A 150 1.90 3.49 7.62
CA ALA A 150 2.67 4.54 8.27
C ALA A 150 4.11 4.62 7.77
N THR A 151 4.67 3.49 7.32
CA THR A 151 6.02 3.33 6.73
C THR A 151 5.99 2.20 5.71
N ASP A 152 6.97 2.14 4.83
CA ASP A 152 7.12 1.08 3.83
C ASP A 152 7.21 -0.32 4.46
N GLY A 153 7.78 -0.43 5.66
CA GLY A 153 7.87 -1.66 6.44
C GLY A 153 6.61 -2.02 7.23
N SER A 154 5.56 -1.18 7.23
CA SER A 154 4.34 -1.43 8.02
C SER A 154 3.60 -2.67 7.53
N GLY A 155 3.27 -3.61 8.43
CA GLY A 155 2.52 -4.84 8.12
C GLY A 155 1.00 -4.63 8.03
N ALA A 156 0.50 -3.46 8.44
CA ALA A 156 -0.91 -3.09 8.44
C ALA A 156 -1.08 -1.59 8.19
N MET A 157 -2.24 -1.21 7.67
CA MET A 157 -2.66 0.17 7.47
C MET A 157 -3.31 0.71 8.73
N ASP A 158 -2.97 1.93 9.15
CA ASP A 158 -3.65 2.62 10.24
C ASP A 158 -5.09 3.00 9.86
N ILE A 159 -6.03 2.82 10.79
CA ILE A 159 -7.43 3.23 10.68
C ILE A 159 -7.63 4.50 11.49
N TYR A 160 -8.35 5.46 10.92
CA TYR A 160 -8.60 6.79 11.47
C TYR A 160 -10.06 6.95 11.88
N SER A 161 -10.30 7.63 13.00
CA SER A 161 -11.66 8.00 13.42
C SER A 161 -12.19 9.17 12.57
N PRO A 162 -13.38 9.09 11.97
CA PRO A 162 -13.95 10.20 11.19
C PRO A 162 -14.44 11.35 12.07
N GLU A 163 -14.74 11.08 13.34
CA GLU A 163 -15.22 12.04 14.34
C GLU A 163 -14.71 11.71 15.74
N GLU A 164 -15.07 12.49 16.73
CA GLU A 164 -14.70 12.25 18.13
C GLU A 164 -15.66 11.27 18.79
N TYR A 165 -15.11 10.30 19.55
CA TYR A 165 -15.86 9.34 20.35
C TYR A 165 -15.34 9.32 21.79
N VAL A 166 -16.26 9.38 22.75
CA VAL A 166 -15.96 9.23 24.17
C VAL A 166 -16.52 7.90 24.64
N ILE A 167 -15.64 7.04 25.19
CA ILE A 167 -15.96 5.68 25.61
C ILE A 167 -15.86 5.61 27.12
N GLY A 168 -17.00 5.43 27.78
CA GLY A 168 -17.09 5.29 29.25
C GLY A 168 -16.41 4.01 29.76
N PRO A 169 -16.10 3.92 31.05
CA PRO A 169 -15.54 2.72 31.66
C PRO A 169 -16.52 1.55 31.57
N GLY A 170 -16.06 0.40 31.05
CA GLY A 170 -16.88 -0.79 30.80
C GLY A 170 -17.79 -0.69 29.59
N GLU A 171 -17.72 0.40 28.82
CA GLU A 171 -18.52 0.60 27.63
C GLU A 171 -17.89 -0.03 26.38
N SER A 172 -18.73 -0.61 25.52
CA SER A 172 -18.37 -1.06 24.18
C SER A 172 -19.18 -0.29 23.15
N ILE A 173 -18.51 0.29 22.15
CA ILE A 173 -19.14 1.00 21.05
C ILE A 173 -18.60 0.49 19.71
N MET A 174 -19.36 0.70 18.63
CA MET A 174 -18.88 0.50 17.28
C MET A 174 -18.57 1.85 16.64
N ILE A 175 -17.31 2.04 16.22
CA ILE A 175 -16.87 3.24 15.51
C ILE A 175 -16.88 2.95 14.02
N PRO A 176 -17.79 3.55 13.24
CA PRO A 176 -17.76 3.46 11.79
C PRO A 176 -16.55 4.24 11.26
N ILE A 177 -15.88 3.72 10.23
CA ILE A 177 -14.67 4.36 9.68
C ILE A 177 -14.91 5.15 8.39
N GLY A 178 -16.13 5.13 7.90
CA GLY A 178 -16.58 5.94 6.77
C GLY A 178 -16.21 5.40 5.41
N ILE A 179 -15.88 4.11 5.29
CA ILE A 179 -15.60 3.48 4.00
C ILE A 179 -16.37 2.17 3.84
N LYS A 180 -16.72 1.87 2.58
CA LYS A 180 -17.14 0.56 2.09
C LYS A 180 -16.12 0.06 1.09
N VAL A 181 -15.90 -1.24 1.02
CA VAL A 181 -14.88 -1.86 0.17
C VAL A 181 -15.46 -3.02 -0.61
N ASP A 182 -14.90 -3.28 -1.79
CA ASP A 182 -15.21 -4.45 -2.61
C ASP A 182 -13.98 -5.38 -2.60
N ILE A 183 -13.94 -6.28 -1.61
CA ILE A 183 -12.80 -7.17 -1.40
C ILE A 183 -12.88 -8.32 -2.40
N PRO A 184 -11.83 -8.60 -3.18
CA PRO A 184 -11.82 -9.74 -4.11
C PRO A 184 -12.04 -11.08 -3.40
N ILE A 185 -12.77 -12.00 -4.04
CA ILE A 185 -12.99 -13.37 -3.53
C ILE A 185 -11.63 -14.03 -3.27
N GLY A 186 -11.51 -14.72 -2.14
CA GLY A 186 -10.26 -15.33 -1.68
C GLY A 186 -9.42 -14.43 -0.78
N TYR A 187 -9.90 -13.22 -0.50
CA TYR A 187 -9.29 -12.28 0.44
C TYR A 187 -10.27 -11.83 1.52
N GLY A 188 -9.72 -11.26 2.60
CA GLY A 188 -10.47 -10.61 3.66
C GLY A 188 -9.62 -9.54 4.32
N LEU A 189 -10.24 -8.62 5.08
CA LEU A 189 -9.52 -7.63 5.86
C LEU A 189 -9.57 -8.00 7.34
N LEU A 190 -8.40 -8.14 7.97
CA LEU A 190 -8.29 -8.32 9.42
C LEU A 190 -8.12 -6.98 10.12
N ILE A 191 -9.01 -6.70 11.08
CA ILE A 191 -8.94 -5.53 11.96
C ILE A 191 -8.29 -5.93 13.27
N GLN A 192 -7.29 -5.15 13.68
CA GLN A 192 -6.44 -5.43 14.83
C GLN A 192 -6.20 -4.16 15.66
N PRO A 193 -5.92 -4.30 16.99
CA PRO A 193 -5.53 -3.17 17.80
C PRO A 193 -4.14 -2.66 17.42
N ARG A 194 -3.92 -1.36 17.64
CA ARG A 194 -2.58 -0.77 17.59
C ARG A 194 -1.85 -1.02 18.90
N SER A 195 -0.64 -1.58 18.82
CA SER A 195 0.17 -1.92 20.00
C SER A 195 0.41 -0.72 20.93
N GLY A 196 0.65 0.47 20.35
CA GLY A 196 0.85 1.70 21.11
C GLY A 196 -0.37 2.11 21.94
N LEU A 197 -1.58 2.01 21.35
CA LEU A 197 -2.83 2.31 22.07
C LEU A 197 -3.10 1.27 23.15
N SER A 198 -3.00 -0.01 22.82
CA SER A 198 -3.23 -1.11 23.75
C SER A 198 -2.29 -1.09 24.95
N ARG A 199 -1.04 -0.64 24.78
CA ARG A 199 -0.07 -0.53 25.86
C ARG A 199 -0.34 0.65 26.79
N LYS A 200 -0.83 1.77 26.25
CA LYS A 200 -0.96 3.04 26.97
C LYS A 200 -2.35 3.28 27.56
N SER A 201 -3.34 2.49 27.14
CA SER A 201 -4.74 2.68 27.54
C SER A 201 -5.40 1.37 27.92
N LYS A 202 -6.64 1.48 28.39
CA LYS A 202 -7.55 0.37 28.66
C LYS A 202 -8.47 0.05 27.47
N ILE A 203 -8.16 0.60 26.30
CA ILE A 203 -8.96 0.37 25.09
C ILE A 203 -8.56 -0.95 24.43
N ARG A 204 -9.58 -1.70 24.03
CA ARG A 204 -9.44 -3.01 23.35
C ARG A 204 -10.37 -3.10 22.15
N ILE A 205 -10.04 -4.00 21.24
CA ILE A 205 -10.93 -4.49 20.18
C ILE A 205 -11.37 -5.89 20.63
N PRO A 206 -12.59 -6.07 21.17
CA PRO A 206 -12.97 -7.31 21.88
C PRO A 206 -13.06 -8.51 20.94
N ASN A 207 -13.37 -8.32 19.66
CA ASN A 207 -13.45 -9.36 18.65
C ASN A 207 -12.15 -9.53 17.82
N THR A 208 -11.00 -9.06 18.33
CA THR A 208 -9.74 -9.12 17.58
C THR A 208 -9.22 -10.55 17.42
N PRO A 209 -8.74 -10.94 16.21
CA PRO A 209 -8.80 -10.20 14.96
C PRO A 209 -10.22 -10.18 14.37
N GLY A 210 -10.79 -8.98 14.18
CA GLY A 210 -12.05 -8.81 13.45
C GLY A 210 -11.84 -9.11 11.96
N LEU A 211 -12.71 -9.90 11.35
CA LEU A 211 -12.64 -10.25 9.93
C LEU A 211 -13.75 -9.53 9.17
N ILE A 212 -13.39 -8.89 8.07
CA ILE A 212 -14.31 -8.37 7.05
C ILE A 212 -14.20 -9.30 5.84
N ASP A 213 -15.29 -9.95 5.54
CA ASP A 213 -15.40 -10.93 4.44
C ASP A 213 -15.57 -10.23 3.09
N SER A 214 -15.30 -10.94 1.99
CA SER A 214 -15.40 -10.40 0.63
C SER A 214 -16.85 -10.10 0.19
N ASP A 215 -17.86 -10.64 0.86
CA ASP A 215 -19.27 -10.37 0.62
C ASP A 215 -19.86 -9.29 1.56
N TYR A 216 -19.03 -8.65 2.39
CA TYR A 216 -19.45 -7.54 3.24
C TYR A 216 -19.31 -6.20 2.49
N HIS A 217 -20.44 -5.61 2.08
CA HIS A 217 -20.50 -4.38 1.27
C HIS A 217 -21.03 -3.16 2.05
N GLU A 218 -21.20 -3.28 3.37
CA GLU A 218 -21.65 -2.17 4.20
C GLU A 218 -20.47 -1.35 4.74
N GLU A 219 -20.77 -0.23 5.42
CA GLU A 219 -19.75 0.59 6.07
C GLU A 219 -18.98 -0.22 7.12
N ILE A 220 -17.66 -0.21 7.04
CA ILE A 220 -16.81 -0.91 8.01
C ILE A 220 -16.90 -0.21 9.36
N GLY A 221 -17.17 -1.00 10.41
CA GLY A 221 -17.16 -0.57 11.80
C GLY A 221 -16.13 -1.32 12.62
N VAL A 222 -15.51 -0.64 13.57
CA VAL A 222 -14.58 -1.23 14.53
C VAL A 222 -15.18 -1.20 15.92
N ILE A 223 -15.33 -2.37 16.55
CA ILE A 223 -15.84 -2.49 17.91
C ILE A 223 -14.71 -2.12 18.86
N ILE A 224 -14.94 -1.14 19.71
CA ILE A 224 -14.00 -0.65 20.72
C ILE A 224 -14.62 -0.81 22.10
N GLU A 225 -13.83 -1.32 23.04
CA GLU A 225 -14.20 -1.49 24.43
C GLU A 225 -13.21 -0.78 25.34
N ASN A 226 -13.73 -0.05 26.32
CA ASN A 226 -12.95 0.48 27.43
C ASN A 226 -13.04 -0.49 28.61
N ILE A 227 -12.02 -1.32 28.81
CA ILE A 227 -11.96 -2.30 29.90
C ILE A 227 -11.58 -1.68 31.26
N ASP A 228 -11.56 -0.35 31.35
CA ASP A 228 -11.37 0.26 32.64
C ASP A 228 -12.55 -0.07 33.57
N SER A 229 -12.24 -0.32 34.83
CA SER A 229 -13.30 -0.55 35.80
C SER A 229 -14.05 0.76 36.06
N PRO A 230 -15.39 0.74 36.08
CA PRO A 230 -16.14 1.87 36.57
C PRO A 230 -15.76 2.21 38.03
N VAL A 231 -15.02 1.31 38.68
CA VAL A 231 -14.57 1.41 40.08
C VAL A 231 -13.06 1.56 40.11
N LYS A 232 -12.52 2.77 40.19
CA LYS A 232 -11.08 3.00 40.43
C LYS A 232 -10.70 3.32 41.85
N ASP A 233 -11.48 4.16 42.50
CA ASP A 233 -11.21 4.61 43.86
C ASP A 233 -12.50 4.58 44.67
N VAL A 234 -12.55 3.68 45.63
CA VAL A 234 -13.58 3.71 46.69
C VAL A 234 -13.07 4.68 47.73
N GLN A 235 -13.47 5.94 47.66
CA GLN A 235 -13.36 6.81 48.82
C GLN A 235 -14.46 6.38 49.82
N LEU A 236 -14.04 5.60 50.79
CA LEU A 236 -14.93 5.20 51.89
C LEU A 236 -14.92 6.31 52.93
N GLU A 237 -16.00 7.08 53.01
CA GLU A 237 -16.25 7.90 54.18
C GLU A 237 -16.84 7.00 55.27
N LEU A 238 -16.09 6.87 56.35
CA LEU A 238 -16.53 6.18 57.54
C LEU A 238 -17.24 7.18 58.48
N GLY A 239 -18.51 6.98 58.73
CA GLY A 239 -19.19 7.70 59.79
C GLY A 239 -18.65 7.33 61.18
N ASP A 240 -18.99 8.13 62.21
CA ASP A 240 -18.54 7.96 63.54
C ASP A 240 -18.83 6.57 64.14
N ASN A 241 -19.69 5.80 63.52
CA ASN A 241 -20.06 4.43 63.91
C ASN A 241 -19.34 3.34 63.08
N GLY A 242 -18.35 3.70 62.30
CA GLY A 242 -17.62 2.78 61.43
C GLY A 242 -18.40 2.24 60.22
N LYS A 243 -19.57 2.82 59.90
CA LYS A 243 -20.32 2.48 58.68
C LYS A 243 -19.86 3.34 57.50
N ILE A 244 -19.78 2.70 56.33
CA ILE A 244 -19.55 3.40 55.05
C ILE A 244 -20.79 4.24 54.75
N ILE A 245 -20.64 5.55 54.65
CA ILE A 245 -21.71 6.51 54.38
C ILE A 245 -21.72 7.04 52.93
N ASP A 246 -20.59 7.00 52.26
CA ASP A 246 -20.52 7.30 50.82
C ASP A 246 -19.37 6.53 50.16
N GLY A 247 -19.56 6.19 48.91
CA GLY A 247 -18.56 5.56 48.06
C GLY A 247 -18.80 5.96 46.62
N THR A 248 -18.02 6.90 46.11
CA THR A 248 -18.10 7.29 44.70
C THR A 248 -17.10 6.49 43.88
N LEU A 249 -17.60 5.83 42.87
CA LEU A 249 -16.84 4.95 41.98
C LEU A 249 -16.63 5.66 40.63
N HIS A 250 -15.39 5.97 40.29
CA HIS A 250 -15.06 6.64 39.04
C HIS A 250 -14.03 5.86 38.25
N GLY A 251 -14.46 5.27 37.13
CA GLY A 251 -13.57 4.84 36.05
C GLY A 251 -13.21 6.02 35.10
N SER A 252 -12.20 5.87 34.31
CA SER A 252 -11.80 6.91 33.36
C SER A 252 -12.41 6.65 31.97
N SER A 253 -13.16 7.61 31.47
CA SER A 253 -13.53 7.62 30.04
C SER A 253 -12.30 7.80 29.18
N PHE A 254 -12.33 7.26 27.98
CA PHE A 254 -11.29 7.40 26.97
C PHE A 254 -11.87 8.12 25.76
N THR A 255 -11.14 9.11 25.24
CA THR A 255 -11.53 9.85 24.05
C THR A 255 -10.66 9.45 22.89
N ILE A 256 -11.29 9.09 21.76
CA ILE A 256 -10.66 8.95 20.45
C ILE A 256 -11.04 10.18 19.64
N GLY A 257 -10.07 11.05 19.33
CA GLY A 257 -10.30 12.30 18.61
C GLY A 257 -10.55 12.09 17.11
N LYS A 258 -11.19 13.06 16.47
CA LYS A 258 -11.35 13.09 15.02
C LYS A 258 -9.99 13.04 14.31
N GLY A 259 -9.83 12.11 13.37
CA GLY A 259 -8.60 11.89 12.63
C GLY A 259 -7.51 11.16 13.42
N GLU A 260 -7.79 10.72 14.65
CA GLU A 260 -6.87 9.91 15.46
C GLU A 260 -6.80 8.47 14.94
N ARG A 261 -5.60 7.89 14.98
CA ARG A 261 -5.35 6.47 14.62
C ARG A 261 -5.68 5.58 15.80
N PHE A 262 -6.74 4.77 15.72
CA PHE A 262 -7.22 3.98 16.86
C PHE A 262 -7.17 2.47 16.62
N ALA A 263 -7.13 2.02 15.38
CA ALA A 263 -7.02 0.62 14.97
C ALA A 263 -6.08 0.47 13.77
N GLN A 264 -5.87 -0.75 13.31
CA GLN A 264 -5.14 -1.06 12.08
C GLN A 264 -5.80 -2.21 11.35
N MET A 265 -5.64 -2.26 10.01
CA MET A 265 -6.14 -3.35 9.19
C MET A 265 -5.09 -3.87 8.22
N ARG A 266 -5.21 -5.12 7.83
CA ARG A 266 -4.40 -5.72 6.77
C ARG A 266 -5.22 -6.67 5.92
N LEU A 267 -4.89 -6.73 4.63
CA LEU A 267 -5.41 -7.74 3.72
C LEU A 267 -4.77 -9.10 4.03
N VAL A 268 -5.58 -10.16 3.96
CA VAL A 268 -5.12 -11.55 4.12
C VAL A 268 -5.77 -12.42 3.05
N GLU A 269 -5.08 -13.48 2.65
CA GLU A 269 -5.65 -14.54 1.82
C GLU A 269 -6.52 -15.45 2.68
N ILE A 270 -7.68 -15.85 2.14
CA ILE A 270 -8.66 -16.73 2.79
C ILE A 270 -8.79 -18.00 1.96
N PRO A 271 -7.99 -19.05 2.22
CA PRO A 271 -8.10 -20.32 1.51
C PRO A 271 -9.38 -21.07 1.91
N LEU A 272 -9.97 -21.79 0.97
CA LEU A 272 -11.07 -22.69 1.24
C LEU A 272 -10.56 -24.01 1.85
N VAL A 273 -11.29 -24.51 2.85
CA VAL A 273 -11.01 -25.81 3.47
C VAL A 273 -11.99 -26.87 2.94
N ASN A 274 -11.46 -27.95 2.42
CA ASN A 274 -12.23 -29.16 2.11
C ASN A 274 -11.95 -30.24 3.16
N TRP A 275 -12.94 -30.53 3.98
CA TRP A 275 -12.85 -31.58 5.01
C TRP A 275 -12.92 -32.98 4.40
N LEU A 276 -11.86 -33.76 4.59
CA LEU A 276 -11.80 -35.17 4.20
C LEU A 276 -11.94 -36.04 5.46
N PRO A 277 -13.14 -36.59 5.78
CA PRO A 277 -13.30 -37.46 6.94
C PRO A 277 -12.43 -38.71 6.78
N VAL A 278 -11.66 -39.03 7.82
CA VAL A 278 -10.93 -40.30 7.92
C VAL A 278 -11.68 -41.24 8.85
N SER A 279 -11.86 -42.50 8.44
CA SER A 279 -12.53 -43.56 9.20
C SER A 279 -11.55 -44.22 10.17
#